data_e4904da08f35738781dc07bb961dc785
#
_entry.id   e4904da08f35738781dc07bb961dc785
#
_cell.length_a   1.000
_cell.length_b   1.000
_cell.length_c   1.000
_cell.angle_alpha   90.00
_cell.angle_beta   90.00
_cell.angle_gamma   90.00
#
_symmetry.space_group_name_H-M   'P 1'
#
loop_
_entity.id
_entity.type
_entity.pdbx_description
1 polymer ?
#
loop_
_entity_poly.entity_id
_entity_poly.type
_entity_poly.pdbx_seq_one_letter_code
_entity_poly.pdbx_strand_id
1 'polypeptide(L)'
;MSDIEEHRKKIEEITLEMIKLLKTRTDIAKQIGDAKANLGMTVTDEEREDALRTQVTKLCKEIDLDQSTALKFLNLLLNESVKVQSDGKQTHLSVFLKAKALEEEGKKII
;
A
#
# COMPACT_ATOMS: atom_id res chain seq x y z
N MET A 1 -19.30 -7.41 32.00
CA MET A 1 -18.08 -7.56 31.98
C MET A 1 -17.75 -8.20 30.72
N SER A 2 -18.40 -9.25 30.52
CA SER A 2 -18.26 -9.98 29.32
C SER A 2 -18.49 -9.15 28.06
N ASP A 3 -19.46 -8.24 28.03
CA ASP A 3 -19.81 -7.50 26.80
C ASP A 3 -18.63 -6.65 26.29
N ILE A 4 -17.94 -5.95 27.16
CA ILE A 4 -16.80 -5.13 26.78
C ILE A 4 -15.65 -6.03 26.30
N GLU A 5 -15.39 -7.11 27.01
CA GLU A 5 -14.34 -8.07 26.64
C GLU A 5 -14.66 -8.78 25.32
N GLU A 6 -15.89 -9.16 25.13
CA GLU A 6 -16.33 -9.78 23.87
C GLU A 6 -16.19 -8.82 22.70
N HIS A 7 -16.58 -7.57 22.87
CA HIS A 7 -16.45 -6.55 21.83
C HIS A 7 -14.98 -6.24 21.53
N ARG A 8 -14.15 -6.15 22.55
CA ARG A 8 -12.70 -5.94 22.37
C ARG A 8 -12.08 -7.10 21.63
N LYS A 9 -12.48 -8.32 21.94
CA LYS A 9 -11.99 -9.51 21.23
C LYS A 9 -12.37 -9.48 19.76
N LYS A 10 -13.62 -9.10 19.45
CA LYS A 10 -14.07 -8.95 18.06
C LYS A 10 -13.28 -7.90 17.30
N ILE A 11 -13.06 -6.75 17.92
CA ILE A 11 -12.25 -5.68 17.31
C ILE A 11 -10.83 -6.18 17.06
N GLU A 12 -10.25 -6.88 18.02
CA GLU A 12 -8.91 -7.46 17.88
C GLU A 12 -8.84 -8.42 16.70
N GLU A 13 -9.79 -9.32 16.60
CA GLU A 13 -9.87 -10.28 15.51
C GLU A 13 -9.99 -9.59 14.14
N ILE A 14 -10.85 -8.57 14.04
CA ILE A 14 -11.01 -7.78 12.82
C ILE A 14 -9.72 -7.05 12.49
N THR A 15 -9.09 -6.44 13.48
CA THR A 15 -7.83 -5.72 13.28
C THR A 15 -6.75 -6.63 12.72
N LEU A 16 -6.60 -7.83 13.28
CA LEU A 16 -5.62 -8.80 12.80
C LEU A 16 -5.93 -9.25 11.36
N GLU A 17 -7.21 -9.45 11.04
CA GLU A 17 -7.60 -9.77 9.66
C GLU A 17 -7.27 -8.64 8.69
N MET A 18 -7.49 -7.39 9.10
CA MET A 18 -7.12 -6.23 8.30
C MET A 18 -5.61 -6.19 8.03
N ILE A 19 -4.79 -6.52 9.02
CA ILE A 19 -3.33 -6.57 8.84
C ILE A 19 -2.95 -7.68 7.85
N LYS A 20 -3.59 -8.84 7.92
CA LYS A 20 -3.37 -9.91 6.95
C LYS A 20 -3.73 -9.48 5.53
N LEU A 21 -4.86 -8.79 5.39
CA LEU A 21 -5.29 -8.25 4.10
C LEU A 21 -4.31 -7.18 3.60
N LEU A 22 -3.78 -6.36 4.49
CA LEU A 22 -2.75 -5.39 4.13
C LEU A 22 -1.51 -6.08 3.56
N LYS A 23 -1.08 -7.17 4.15
CA LYS A 23 0.06 -7.95 3.63
C LYS A 23 -0.22 -8.43 2.22
N THR A 24 -1.38 -9.02 1.99
CA THR A 24 -1.79 -9.50 0.66
C THR A 24 -1.82 -8.35 -0.35
N ARG A 25 -2.43 -7.23 0.04
CA ARG A 25 -2.51 -6.03 -0.79
C ARG A 25 -1.12 -5.50 -1.13
N THR A 26 -0.23 -5.46 -0.16
CA THR A 26 1.15 -5.01 -0.35
C THR A 26 1.90 -5.90 -1.35
N ASP A 27 1.75 -7.21 -1.23
CA ASP A 27 2.39 -8.15 -2.15
C ASP A 27 1.90 -7.95 -3.59
N ILE A 28 0.60 -7.74 -3.75
CA ILE A 28 0.00 -7.45 -5.06
C ILE A 28 0.50 -6.10 -5.60
N ALA A 29 0.59 -5.08 -4.74
CA ALA A 29 1.12 -3.78 -5.13
C ALA A 29 2.56 -3.88 -5.63
N LYS A 30 3.39 -4.71 -5.01
CA LYS A 30 4.76 -4.96 -5.50
C LYS A 30 4.76 -5.60 -6.88
N GLN A 31 3.85 -6.56 -7.12
CA GLN A 31 3.72 -7.20 -8.42
C GLN A 31 3.31 -6.19 -9.49
N ILE A 32 2.40 -5.28 -9.16
CA ILE A 32 1.99 -4.20 -10.05
C ILE A 32 3.17 -3.28 -10.34
N GLY A 33 3.95 -2.94 -9.32
CA GLY A 33 5.14 -2.12 -9.47
C GLY A 33 6.15 -2.74 -10.43
N ASP A 34 6.39 -4.03 -10.29
CA ASP A 34 7.30 -4.78 -11.17
C ASP A 34 6.78 -4.78 -12.61
N ALA A 35 5.48 -5.03 -12.79
CA ALA A 35 4.87 -5.01 -14.11
C ALA A 35 4.97 -3.61 -14.76
N LYS A 36 4.70 -2.56 -13.99
CA LYS A 36 4.81 -1.18 -14.48
C LYS A 36 6.25 -0.84 -14.87
N ALA A 37 7.22 -1.25 -14.06
CA ALA A 37 8.63 -1.04 -14.36
C ALA A 37 9.03 -1.70 -15.68
N ASN A 38 8.58 -2.93 -15.89
CA ASN A 38 8.87 -3.67 -17.12
C ASN A 38 8.24 -3.01 -18.35
N LEU A 39 7.10 -2.35 -18.17
CA LEU A 39 6.38 -1.67 -19.26
C LEU A 39 6.76 -0.20 -19.40
N GLY A 40 7.65 0.31 -18.54
CA GLY A 40 8.02 1.73 -18.53
C GLY A 40 6.91 2.65 -18.09
N MET A 41 5.94 2.14 -17.32
CA MET A 41 4.81 2.94 -16.83
C MET A 41 5.18 3.68 -15.56
N THR A 42 4.50 4.81 -15.31
CA THR A 42 4.66 5.55 -14.06
C THR A 42 3.97 4.81 -12.92
N VAL A 43 4.50 5.00 -11.71
CA VAL A 43 3.96 4.37 -10.49
C VAL A 43 2.59 4.95 -10.13
N THR A 44 2.45 6.28 -10.22
CA THR A 44 1.22 6.97 -9.86
C THR A 44 0.26 6.98 -11.03
N ASP A 45 -1.00 6.64 -10.76
CA ASP A 45 -2.10 6.67 -11.71
C ASP A 45 -3.25 7.44 -11.07
N GLU A 46 -3.30 8.74 -11.32
CA GLU A 46 -4.29 9.64 -10.71
C GLU A 46 -5.71 9.28 -11.09
N GLU A 47 -5.91 8.90 -12.35
CA GLU A 47 -7.24 8.53 -12.85
C GLU A 47 -7.78 7.31 -12.10
N ARG A 48 -6.95 6.30 -11.90
CA ARG A 48 -7.33 5.11 -11.14
C ARG A 48 -7.55 5.42 -9.66
N GLU A 49 -6.72 6.28 -9.07
CA GLU A 49 -6.88 6.71 -7.68
C GLU A 49 -8.19 7.46 -7.49
N ASP A 50 -8.53 8.36 -8.41
CA ASP A 50 -9.79 9.10 -8.36
C ASP A 50 -11.00 8.17 -8.53
N ALA A 51 -10.92 7.19 -9.41
CA ALA A 51 -11.95 6.17 -9.58
C ALA A 51 -12.15 5.39 -8.28
N LEU A 52 -11.08 5.05 -7.59
CA LEU A 52 -11.15 4.33 -6.33
C LEU A 52 -11.74 5.19 -5.21
N ARG A 53 -11.40 6.48 -5.16
CA ARG A 53 -12.00 7.42 -4.21
C ARG A 53 -13.51 7.51 -4.41
N THR A 54 -13.95 7.54 -5.66
CA THR A 54 -15.37 7.54 -6.00
C THR A 54 -16.06 6.26 -5.52
N GLN A 55 -15.44 5.13 -5.74
CA GLN A 55 -15.96 3.83 -5.28
C GLN A 55 -16.08 3.78 -3.76
N VAL A 56 -15.07 4.26 -3.05
CA VAL A 56 -15.05 4.28 -1.58
C VAL A 56 -16.14 5.20 -1.05
N THR A 57 -16.29 6.39 -1.64
CA THR A 57 -17.34 7.34 -1.24
C THR A 57 -18.74 6.72 -1.40
N LYS A 58 -18.96 6.06 -2.51
CA LYS A 58 -20.23 5.37 -2.79
C LYS A 58 -20.47 4.25 -1.78
N LEU A 59 -19.46 3.45 -1.52
CA LEU A 59 -19.56 2.35 -0.54
C LEU A 59 -19.88 2.87 0.85
N CYS A 60 -19.24 3.98 1.26
CA CYS A 60 -19.51 4.58 2.57
C CYS A 60 -20.98 4.94 2.75
N LYS A 61 -21.63 5.44 1.70
CA LYS A 61 -23.06 5.75 1.72
C LYS A 61 -23.89 4.48 1.86
N GLU A 62 -23.52 3.42 1.18
CA GLU A 62 -24.23 2.15 1.19
C GLU A 62 -24.15 1.46 2.56
N ILE A 63 -23.01 1.54 3.24
CA ILE A 63 -22.79 0.82 4.50
C ILE A 63 -22.81 1.73 5.73
N ASP A 64 -23.17 2.99 5.55
CA ASP A 64 -23.23 3.96 6.64
C ASP A 64 -21.91 4.10 7.39
N LEU A 65 -20.85 4.31 6.65
CA LEU A 65 -19.53 4.55 7.20
C LEU A 65 -19.11 6.00 6.97
N ASP A 66 -18.44 6.59 7.95
CA ASP A 66 -17.93 7.96 7.84
C ASP A 66 -16.96 8.09 6.68
N GLN A 67 -17.28 8.97 5.72
CA GLN A 67 -16.49 9.16 4.51
C GLN A 67 -15.09 9.70 4.81
N SER A 68 -14.99 10.64 5.75
CA SER A 68 -13.70 11.23 6.12
C SER A 68 -12.73 10.17 6.62
N THR A 69 -13.19 9.29 7.49
CA THR A 69 -12.39 8.19 8.02
C THR A 69 -11.97 7.22 6.93
N ALA A 70 -12.91 6.84 6.07
CA ALA A 70 -12.63 5.91 4.97
C ALA A 70 -11.64 6.49 3.97
N LEU A 71 -11.76 7.78 3.64
CA LEU A 71 -10.84 8.44 2.70
C LEU A 71 -9.44 8.62 3.29
N LYS A 72 -9.34 8.88 4.59
CA LYS A 72 -8.02 8.89 5.27
C LYS A 72 -7.35 7.53 5.20
N PHE A 73 -8.13 6.49 5.44
CA PHE A 73 -7.65 5.11 5.34
C PHE A 73 -7.22 4.80 3.91
N LEU A 74 -8.04 5.17 2.93
CA LEU A 74 -7.71 4.99 1.52
C LEU A 74 -6.41 5.70 1.16
N ASN A 75 -6.24 6.96 1.57
CA ASN A 75 -5.01 7.70 1.30
C ASN A 75 -3.79 7.01 1.88
N LEU A 76 -3.91 6.43 3.07
CA LEU A 76 -2.84 5.64 3.67
C LEU A 76 -2.48 4.45 2.77
N LEU A 77 -3.49 3.73 2.28
CA LEU A 77 -3.30 2.58 1.40
C LEU A 77 -2.68 2.98 0.07
N LEU A 78 -3.14 4.10 -0.51
CA LEU A 78 -2.60 4.60 -1.77
C LEU A 78 -1.13 5.01 -1.63
N ASN A 79 -0.79 5.69 -0.55
CA ASN A 79 0.59 6.08 -0.26
C ASN A 79 1.48 4.87 -0.08
N GLU A 80 1.01 3.86 0.61
CA GLU A 80 1.74 2.61 0.78
C GLU A 80 1.94 1.87 -0.54
N SER A 81 0.92 1.86 -1.40
CA SER A 81 1.01 1.26 -2.74
C SER A 81 2.07 1.96 -3.59
N VAL A 82 2.08 3.29 -3.59
CA VAL A 82 3.08 4.08 -4.33
C VAL A 82 4.48 3.77 -3.80
N LYS A 83 4.62 3.73 -2.48
CA LYS A 83 5.91 3.43 -1.85
C LYS A 83 6.46 2.08 -2.29
N VAL A 84 5.67 1.02 -2.20
CA VAL A 84 6.14 -0.32 -2.55
C VAL A 84 6.33 -0.52 -4.05
N GLN A 85 5.53 0.16 -4.88
CA GLN A 85 5.72 0.16 -6.33
C GLN A 85 6.98 0.91 -6.72
N SER A 86 7.26 2.02 -6.05
CA SER A 86 8.50 2.78 -6.27
C SER A 86 9.73 1.96 -5.87
N ASP A 87 9.65 1.23 -4.77
CA ASP A 87 10.72 0.34 -4.34
C ASP A 87 10.95 -0.77 -5.37
N GLY A 88 9.86 -1.37 -5.89
CA GLY A 88 9.93 -2.37 -6.95
C GLY A 88 10.52 -1.80 -8.23
N LYS A 89 10.08 -0.60 -8.64
CA LYS A 89 10.62 0.10 -9.78
C LYS A 89 12.10 0.41 -9.59
N GLN A 90 12.47 0.86 -8.40
CA GLN A 90 13.86 1.07 -8.05
C GLN A 90 14.66 -0.23 -8.14
N THR A 91 14.08 -1.34 -7.74
CA THR A 91 14.74 -2.63 -7.84
C THR A 91 15.07 -2.95 -9.29
N HIS A 92 14.17 -2.72 -10.22
CA HIS A 92 14.42 -2.97 -11.65
C HIS A 92 15.48 -2.07 -12.24
N LEU A 93 15.36 -0.76 -12.02
CA LEU A 93 16.35 0.17 -12.47
C LEU A 93 17.63 0.04 -11.67
N SER A 94 17.49 -0.29 -10.44
CA SER A 94 18.48 -0.01 -9.44
C SER A 94 18.99 -1.21 -8.71
N VAL A 95 18.62 -2.42 -9.05
CA VAL A 95 19.51 -3.52 -8.69
C VAL A 95 20.89 -3.19 -9.22
N PHE A 96 20.94 -2.70 -10.45
CA PHE A 96 22.18 -2.22 -11.07
C PHE A 96 22.71 -0.97 -10.38
N LEU A 97 21.86 0.05 -10.19
CA LEU A 97 22.29 1.32 -9.58
C LEU A 97 22.61 1.16 -8.10
N LYS A 98 21.87 0.35 -7.38
CA LYS A 98 22.16 0.05 -5.99
C LYS A 98 23.45 -0.74 -5.83
N ALA A 99 23.68 -1.71 -6.67
CA ALA A 99 24.92 -2.46 -6.65
C ALA A 99 26.09 -1.53 -6.87
N LYS A 100 25.96 -0.60 -7.82
CA LYS A 100 26.98 0.39 -8.11
C LYS A 100 27.18 1.37 -6.96
N ALA A 101 26.07 1.85 -6.38
CA ALA A 101 26.11 2.76 -5.22
C ALA A 101 26.72 2.07 -3.99
N LEU A 102 26.38 0.82 -3.75
CA LEU A 102 26.94 0.03 -2.66
C LEU A 102 28.44 -0.21 -2.85
N GLU A 103 28.89 -0.41 -4.08
CA GLU A 103 30.32 -0.50 -4.36
C GLU A 103 31.03 0.79 -3.99
N GLU A 104 30.46 1.94 -4.36
CA GLU A 104 31.03 3.23 -4.03
C GLU A 104 31.01 3.51 -2.54
N GLU A 105 29.88 3.22 -1.87
CA GLU A 105 29.77 3.34 -0.42
C GLU A 105 30.69 2.37 0.30
N GLY A 106 30.77 1.16 -0.19
CA GLY A 106 31.70 0.16 0.32
C GLY A 106 33.14 0.65 0.24
N LYS A 107 33.50 1.29 -0.86
CA LYS A 107 34.81 1.89 -1.03
C LYS A 107 35.06 3.06 -0.09
N LYS A 108 33.98 3.80 0.25
CA LYS A 108 34.08 4.92 1.19
C LYS A 108 34.12 4.45 2.64
N ILE A 109 33.41 3.39 2.95
CA ILE A 109 33.28 2.85 4.30
C ILE A 109 34.45 1.94 4.64
N ILE A 110 34.89 1.23 3.65
CA ILE A 110 36.02 0.31 3.75
C ILE A 110 37.31 1.04 3.34
#